data_19c538446b5ce46dceae46ffe8c16a58
#
_entry.id   19c538446b5ce46dceae46ffe8c16a58
#
_cell.length_a   1.000
_cell.length_b   1.000
_cell.length_c   1.000
_cell.angle_alpha   90.00
_cell.angle_beta   90.00
_cell.angle_gamma   90.00
#
_symmetry.space_group_name_H-M   'P 1'
#
loop_
_entity.id
_entity.type
_entity.pdbx_description
1 polymer ?
#
loop_
_entity_poly.entity_id
_entity_poly.type
_entity_poly.pdbx_seq_one_letter_code
_entity_poly.pdbx_strand_id
1 'polypeptide(L)'
;MSQAVQEVVQTIDVQATPERVFALWTEPEGLVQWWPEAAVFEPRVGGEIRLEFPQGHVTGEVTRFEPPTAVGFTWIRSDFPGYPTRVDVSLTDLGDGRTRVELVHSGWDALPEDYVAQWKPVHNAGWEHFLRLLDDLIAGRPVDKTWGAVEE
;
A
#
# COMPACT_ATOMS: atom_id res chain seq x y z
N MET A 1 5.95 25.84 10.80
CA MET A 1 5.78 25.39 10.09
C MET A 1 5.22 24.22 9.93
N SER A 2 4.61 23.86 9.21
CA SER A 2 3.80 22.86 9.18
C SER A 2 4.29 21.71 8.52
N GLN A 3 4.77 20.80 9.21
CA GLN A 3 5.37 19.64 8.70
C GLN A 3 4.45 18.48 8.63
N ALA A 4 3.26 18.64 9.12
CA ALA A 4 2.33 17.53 9.16
C ALA A 4 1.92 17.05 7.79
N VAL A 5 2.10 17.89 6.76
CA VAL A 5 1.69 17.54 5.43
C VAL A 5 2.66 16.65 4.70
N GLN A 6 3.62 16.09 5.39
CA GLN A 6 4.59 15.21 4.74
C GLN A 6 4.06 13.82 4.46
N GLU A 7 2.81 13.53 4.80
CA GLU A 7 2.24 12.22 4.57
C GLU A 7 1.47 12.16 3.26
N VAL A 8 1.48 10.98 2.62
CA VAL A 8 0.57 10.68 1.53
C VAL A 8 -0.64 9.97 2.14
N VAL A 9 -1.83 10.47 1.89
CA VAL A 9 -3.05 9.87 2.43
C VAL A 9 -4.02 9.60 1.29
N GLN A 10 -4.49 8.36 1.18
CA GLN A 10 -5.49 7.97 0.18
C GLN A 10 -6.59 7.18 0.87
N THR A 11 -7.82 7.40 0.47
CA THR A 11 -8.99 6.75 1.07
C THR A 11 -9.91 6.26 -0.04
N ILE A 12 -10.45 5.05 0.12
CA ILE A 12 -11.44 4.53 -0.80
C ILE A 12 -12.44 3.65 -0.03
N ASP A 13 -13.70 3.66 -0.44
CA ASP A 13 -14.73 2.80 0.12
C ASP A 13 -14.99 1.66 -0.86
N VAL A 14 -14.98 0.43 -0.36
CA VAL A 14 -15.13 -0.76 -1.20
C VAL A 14 -16.28 -1.63 -0.70
N GLN A 15 -16.86 -2.42 -1.62
CA GLN A 15 -18.03 -3.25 -1.33
C GLN A 15 -17.61 -4.64 -0.89
N ALA A 16 -16.90 -4.71 0.22
CA ALA A 16 -16.48 -5.97 0.82
C ALA A 16 -16.33 -5.79 2.32
N THR A 17 -16.42 -6.89 3.06
CA THR A 17 -16.25 -6.85 4.51
C THR A 17 -14.80 -6.55 4.87
N PRO A 18 -14.55 -6.02 6.07
CA PRO A 18 -13.16 -5.80 6.50
C PRO A 18 -12.32 -7.07 6.45
N GLU A 19 -12.89 -8.21 6.78
CA GLU A 19 -12.17 -9.49 6.73
C GLU A 19 -11.67 -9.81 5.34
N ARG A 20 -12.53 -9.61 4.34
CA ARG A 20 -12.14 -9.88 2.96
C ARG A 20 -11.07 -8.89 2.49
N VAL A 21 -11.27 -7.61 2.81
CA VAL A 21 -10.32 -6.58 2.41
C VAL A 21 -8.97 -6.82 3.09
N PHE A 22 -8.99 -7.19 4.36
CA PHE A 22 -7.76 -7.46 5.09
C PHE A 22 -6.98 -8.61 4.45
N ALA A 23 -7.66 -9.66 4.02
CA ALA A 23 -7.01 -10.78 3.34
C ALA A 23 -6.36 -10.34 2.02
N LEU A 24 -7.01 -9.42 1.29
CA LEU A 24 -6.44 -8.91 0.05
C LEU A 24 -5.19 -8.06 0.27
N TRP A 25 -4.98 -7.56 1.48
CA TRP A 25 -3.79 -6.79 1.84
C TRP A 25 -2.69 -7.61 2.50
N THR A 26 -3.01 -8.80 3.03
CA THR A 26 -2.06 -9.52 3.89
C THR A 26 -1.76 -10.93 3.43
N GLU A 27 -2.43 -11.42 2.41
CA GLU A 27 -2.16 -12.77 1.88
C GLU A 27 -1.54 -12.62 0.50
N PRO A 28 -0.45 -13.36 0.22
CA PRO A 28 0.21 -13.24 -1.09
C PRO A 28 -0.73 -13.49 -2.26
N GLU A 29 -1.62 -14.48 -2.15
CA GLU A 29 -2.59 -14.77 -3.22
C GLU A 29 -3.55 -13.62 -3.43
N GLY A 30 -3.88 -12.90 -2.37
CA GLY A 30 -4.77 -11.75 -2.48
C GLY A 30 -4.06 -10.55 -3.09
N LEU A 31 -2.86 -10.29 -2.62
CA LEU A 31 -2.08 -9.14 -3.07
C LEU A 31 -1.82 -9.18 -4.58
N VAL A 32 -1.46 -10.34 -5.13
CA VAL A 32 -1.09 -10.42 -6.54
C VAL A 32 -2.27 -10.25 -7.47
N GLN A 33 -3.48 -10.28 -6.96
CA GLN A 33 -4.67 -10.11 -7.81
C GLN A 33 -4.85 -8.66 -8.22
N TRP A 34 -4.30 -7.71 -7.48
CA TRP A 34 -4.56 -6.30 -7.79
C TRP A 34 -3.33 -5.41 -7.70
N TRP A 35 -2.21 -5.88 -7.17
CA TRP A 35 -1.09 -4.98 -6.91
C TRP A 35 0.24 -5.51 -7.45
N PRO A 36 1.04 -6.36 -6.73
CA PRO A 36 2.34 -6.77 -7.29
C PRO A 36 2.23 -7.98 -8.20
N GLU A 37 3.33 -8.30 -8.85
CA GLU A 37 3.44 -9.50 -9.68
C GLU A 37 3.65 -10.73 -8.81
N ALA A 38 4.38 -10.58 -7.71
CA ALA A 38 4.61 -11.64 -6.75
C ALA A 38 4.74 -11.01 -5.37
N ALA A 39 4.43 -11.76 -4.32
CA ALA A 39 4.44 -11.23 -2.98
C ALA A 39 4.87 -12.28 -1.97
N VAL A 40 5.59 -11.84 -0.96
CA VAL A 40 5.81 -12.57 0.29
C VAL A 40 5.22 -11.70 1.39
N PHE A 41 4.46 -12.28 2.27
CA PHE A 41 3.91 -11.56 3.42
C PHE A 41 3.81 -12.52 4.59
N GLU A 42 4.58 -12.26 5.63
CA GLU A 42 4.50 -13.04 6.87
C GLU A 42 3.54 -12.31 7.82
N PRO A 43 2.41 -12.91 8.17
CA PRO A 43 1.31 -12.20 8.84
C PRO A 43 1.53 -12.07 10.35
N ARG A 44 2.54 -11.31 10.73
CA ARG A 44 2.85 -11.04 12.13
C ARG A 44 3.79 -9.85 12.22
N VAL A 45 3.78 -9.16 13.33
CA VAL A 45 4.74 -8.08 13.58
C VAL A 45 6.15 -8.68 13.54
N GLY A 46 7.06 -8.03 12.86
CA GLY A 46 8.41 -8.51 12.61
C GLY A 46 8.52 -9.42 11.40
N GLY A 47 7.40 -9.74 10.77
CA GLY A 47 7.42 -10.59 9.59
C GLY A 47 7.94 -9.86 8.36
N GLU A 48 8.37 -10.63 7.38
CA GLU A 48 8.90 -10.09 6.14
C GLU A 48 7.79 -9.75 5.17
N ILE A 49 7.95 -8.63 4.44
CA ILE A 49 7.12 -8.34 3.28
C ILE A 49 8.04 -8.06 2.12
N ARG A 50 7.69 -8.64 0.96
CA ARG A 50 8.43 -8.40 -0.28
C ARG A 50 7.44 -8.38 -1.43
N LEU A 51 7.46 -7.32 -2.21
CA LEU A 51 6.53 -7.12 -3.33
C LEU A 51 7.37 -6.95 -4.59
N GLU A 52 7.09 -7.77 -5.61
CA GLU A 52 7.83 -7.73 -6.87
C GLU A 52 7.01 -7.03 -7.93
N PHE A 53 7.61 -6.07 -8.61
CA PHE A 53 6.98 -5.32 -9.69
C PHE A 53 7.86 -5.44 -10.94
N PRO A 54 7.32 -5.13 -12.12
CA PRO A 54 8.15 -5.20 -13.33
C PRO A 54 9.41 -4.34 -13.28
N GLN A 55 9.36 -3.19 -12.56
CA GLN A 55 10.46 -2.27 -12.52
C GLN A 55 11.43 -2.52 -11.37
N GLY A 56 11.09 -3.38 -10.42
CA GLY A 56 11.91 -3.63 -9.26
C GLY A 56 11.08 -4.21 -8.13
N HIS A 57 11.57 -4.09 -6.92
CA HIS A 57 10.83 -4.66 -5.80
C HIS A 57 10.89 -3.73 -4.60
N VAL A 58 9.99 -4.00 -3.66
CA VAL A 58 9.92 -3.31 -2.38
C VAL A 58 10.02 -4.36 -1.30
N THR A 59 10.81 -4.08 -0.28
CA THR A 59 10.91 -4.96 0.88
C THR A 59 10.56 -4.18 2.13
N GLY A 60 10.26 -4.89 3.20
CA GLY A 60 9.97 -4.27 4.47
C GLY A 60 9.72 -5.28 5.56
N GLU A 61 9.31 -4.76 6.68
CA GLU A 61 8.99 -5.55 7.86
C GLU A 61 7.61 -5.12 8.35
N VAL A 62 6.79 -6.08 8.73
CA VAL A 62 5.45 -5.78 9.25
C VAL A 62 5.62 -5.10 10.61
N THR A 63 5.07 -3.90 10.76
CA THR A 63 5.17 -3.12 12.00
C THR A 63 3.88 -3.12 12.80
N ARG A 64 2.75 -3.47 12.15
CA ARG A 64 1.45 -3.48 12.80
C ARG A 64 0.61 -4.56 12.15
N PHE A 65 -0.04 -5.38 12.95
CA PHE A 65 -0.87 -6.46 12.42
C PHE A 65 -2.04 -6.67 13.35
N GLU A 66 -3.19 -6.11 13.01
CA GLU A 66 -4.40 -6.13 13.84
C GLU A 66 -5.60 -6.54 12.99
N PRO A 67 -5.76 -7.85 12.71
CA PRO A 67 -6.87 -8.30 11.87
C PRO A 67 -8.21 -8.00 12.54
N PRO A 68 -9.20 -7.59 11.78
CA PRO A 68 -9.18 -7.22 10.38
C PRO A 68 -9.14 -5.69 10.19
N THR A 69 -8.56 -4.94 11.11
CA THR A 69 -8.71 -3.49 11.14
C THR A 69 -7.46 -2.72 10.72
N ALA A 70 -6.27 -3.30 10.85
CA ALA A 70 -5.07 -2.52 10.54
C ALA A 70 -3.89 -3.40 10.19
N VAL A 71 -3.07 -2.94 9.25
CA VAL A 71 -1.79 -3.54 8.92
C VAL A 71 -0.82 -2.41 8.57
N GLY A 72 0.45 -2.53 9.00
CA GLY A 72 1.46 -1.55 8.67
C GLY A 72 2.77 -2.24 8.39
N PHE A 73 3.61 -1.60 7.56
CA PHE A 73 4.92 -2.16 7.22
C PHE A 73 5.84 -1.06 6.75
N THR A 74 7.15 -1.33 6.84
CA THR A 74 8.14 -0.43 6.28
C THR A 74 8.19 -0.63 4.77
N TRP A 75 8.69 0.38 4.06
CA TRP A 75 8.65 0.43 2.61
C TRP A 75 10.03 0.85 2.12
N ILE A 76 10.76 -0.09 1.53
CA ILE A 76 12.12 0.14 1.07
C ILE A 76 12.19 -0.27 -0.38
N ARG A 77 12.42 0.70 -1.27
CA ARG A 77 12.52 0.43 -2.70
C ARG A 77 13.90 -0.15 -3.02
N SER A 78 13.93 -1.10 -3.96
CA SER A 78 15.18 -1.75 -4.34
C SER A 78 16.18 -0.77 -4.97
N ASP A 79 15.70 0.29 -5.62
CA ASP A 79 16.57 1.28 -6.24
C ASP A 79 17.01 2.40 -5.26
N PHE A 80 16.41 2.45 -4.06
CA PHE A 80 16.78 3.43 -3.05
C PHE A 80 16.77 2.77 -1.66
N PRO A 81 17.67 1.79 -1.44
CA PRO A 81 17.57 0.99 -0.20
C PRO A 81 17.88 1.75 1.08
N GLY A 82 18.47 2.93 0.97
CA GLY A 82 18.76 3.74 2.15
C GLY A 82 17.65 4.69 2.53
N TYR A 83 16.48 4.62 1.87
CA TYR A 83 15.40 5.58 2.07
C TYR A 83 14.12 4.89 2.53
N PRO A 84 14.09 4.32 3.74
CA PRO A 84 12.88 3.63 4.23
C PRO A 84 11.78 4.62 4.56
N THR A 85 10.55 4.24 4.19
CA THR A 85 9.35 4.95 4.61
C THR A 85 8.41 3.93 5.23
N ARG A 86 7.18 4.33 5.53
CA ARG A 86 6.25 3.46 6.24
C ARG A 86 4.85 3.59 5.67
N VAL A 87 4.19 2.45 5.52
CA VAL A 87 2.81 2.39 5.03
C VAL A 87 1.94 1.82 6.13
N ASP A 88 0.84 2.49 6.42
CA ASP A 88 -0.17 2.02 7.36
C ASP A 88 -1.52 2.01 6.67
N VAL A 89 -2.25 0.90 6.79
CA VAL A 89 -3.57 0.74 6.21
C VAL A 89 -4.56 0.47 7.34
N SER A 90 -5.61 1.26 7.39
CA SER A 90 -6.68 1.11 8.38
C SER A 90 -7.98 0.79 7.67
N LEU A 91 -8.75 -0.13 8.23
CA LEU A 91 -10.02 -0.58 7.65
C LEU A 91 -11.14 -0.26 8.64
N THR A 92 -12.13 0.49 8.17
CA THR A 92 -13.30 0.83 8.98
C THR A 92 -14.52 0.17 8.38
N ASP A 93 -15.23 -0.60 9.19
CA ASP A 93 -16.47 -1.24 8.79
C ASP A 93 -17.57 -0.17 8.68
N LEU A 94 -18.08 0.03 7.46
CA LEU A 94 -19.14 1.01 7.23
C LEU A 94 -20.54 0.41 7.35
N GLY A 95 -20.62 -0.90 7.60
CA GLY A 95 -21.90 -1.59 7.61
C GLY A 95 -22.31 -2.03 6.23
N ASP A 96 -23.25 -2.96 6.15
CA ASP A 96 -23.81 -3.46 4.89
C ASP A 96 -22.75 -4.03 3.95
N GLY A 97 -21.71 -4.65 4.53
CA GLY A 97 -20.67 -5.27 3.72
C GLY A 97 -19.74 -4.29 3.01
N ARG A 98 -19.63 -3.07 3.52
CA ARG A 98 -18.73 -2.05 2.96
C ARG A 98 -17.63 -1.71 3.94
N THR A 99 -16.47 -1.38 3.42
CA THR A 99 -15.29 -1.04 4.23
C THR A 99 -14.63 0.20 3.68
N ARG A 100 -14.23 1.09 4.56
CA ARG A 100 -13.39 2.23 4.19
C ARG A 100 -11.93 1.84 4.39
N VAL A 101 -11.15 1.98 3.34
CA VAL A 101 -9.71 1.73 3.36
C VAL A 101 -9.01 3.07 3.41
N GLU A 102 -8.23 3.29 4.46
CA GLU A 102 -7.42 4.51 4.53
C GLU A 102 -5.95 4.12 4.57
N LEU A 103 -5.16 4.66 3.65
CA LEU A 103 -3.75 4.38 3.56
C LEU A 103 -2.96 5.64 3.87
N VAL A 104 -1.98 5.52 4.76
CA VAL A 104 -1.07 6.62 5.10
C VAL A 104 0.36 6.15 4.83
N HIS A 105 1.06 6.87 3.96
CA HIS A 105 2.46 6.60 3.64
C HIS A 105 3.29 7.74 4.24
N SER A 106 4.04 7.44 5.27
CA SER A 106 4.71 8.46 6.08
C SER A 106 6.22 8.20 6.13
N GLY A 107 6.94 9.05 6.86
CA GLY A 107 8.40 8.92 6.97
C GLY A 107 9.17 9.70 5.94
N TRP A 108 8.48 10.51 5.13
CA TRP A 108 9.14 11.29 4.08
C TRP A 108 10.02 12.40 4.64
N ASP A 109 9.69 12.91 5.82
CA ASP A 109 10.40 14.05 6.40
C ASP A 109 11.83 13.72 6.80
N ALA A 110 12.19 12.45 6.91
CA ALA A 110 13.54 12.02 7.23
C ALA A 110 14.42 11.87 5.99
N LEU A 111 13.87 12.10 4.80
CA LEU A 111 14.56 11.83 3.54
C LEU A 111 15.03 13.11 2.87
N PRO A 112 16.01 13.03 1.94
CA PRO A 112 16.48 14.22 1.24
C PRO A 112 15.35 14.91 0.49
N GLU A 113 15.37 16.24 0.48
CA GLU A 113 14.28 17.03 -0.09
C GLU A 113 14.06 16.77 -1.56
N ASP A 114 15.13 16.59 -2.33
CA ASP A 114 14.96 16.36 -3.76
C ASP A 114 14.39 14.97 -4.03
N TYR A 115 14.73 13.99 -3.21
CA TYR A 115 14.10 12.67 -3.31
C TYR A 115 12.60 12.79 -3.04
N VAL A 116 12.22 13.49 -1.98
CA VAL A 116 10.82 13.67 -1.61
C VAL A 116 10.08 14.41 -2.72
N ALA A 117 10.67 15.47 -3.26
CA ALA A 117 10.03 16.25 -4.30
C ALA A 117 9.77 15.42 -5.57
N GLN A 118 10.65 14.48 -5.89
CA GLN A 118 10.51 13.66 -7.08
C GLN A 118 9.58 12.47 -6.84
N TRP A 119 9.72 11.77 -5.73
CA TRP A 119 9.09 10.47 -5.55
C TRP A 119 7.81 10.45 -4.73
N LYS A 120 7.61 11.44 -3.86
CA LYS A 120 6.36 11.48 -3.09
C LYS A 120 5.14 11.65 -3.99
N PRO A 121 5.15 12.54 -4.99
CA PRO A 121 4.01 12.64 -5.89
C PRO A 121 3.78 11.36 -6.69
N VAL A 122 4.85 10.64 -7.06
CA VAL A 122 4.72 9.38 -7.77
C VAL A 122 4.03 8.34 -6.89
N HIS A 123 4.40 8.28 -5.61
CA HIS A 123 3.76 7.35 -4.69
C HIS A 123 2.30 7.72 -4.44
N ASN A 124 2.01 9.03 -4.34
CA ASN A 124 0.63 9.46 -4.16
C ASN A 124 -0.24 9.01 -5.34
N ALA A 125 0.24 9.22 -6.56
CA ALA A 125 -0.49 8.81 -7.75
C ALA A 125 -0.58 7.28 -7.86
N GLY A 126 0.47 6.58 -7.47
CA GLY A 126 0.49 5.13 -7.49
C GLY A 126 -0.52 4.54 -6.52
N TRP A 127 -0.58 5.08 -5.30
CA TRP A 127 -1.55 4.60 -4.33
C TRP A 127 -2.98 4.83 -4.80
N GLU A 128 -3.26 6.01 -5.38
CA GLU A 128 -4.59 6.27 -5.94
C GLU A 128 -4.94 5.24 -6.99
N HIS A 129 -3.99 4.95 -7.90
CA HIS A 129 -4.19 3.99 -8.96
C HIS A 129 -4.45 2.59 -8.41
N PHE A 130 -3.60 2.11 -7.49
CA PHE A 130 -3.72 0.74 -7.01
C PHE A 130 -4.91 0.53 -6.08
N LEU A 131 -5.32 1.53 -5.31
CA LEU A 131 -6.55 1.41 -4.55
C LEU A 131 -7.76 1.30 -5.46
N ARG A 132 -7.71 1.96 -6.62
CA ARG A 132 -8.77 1.81 -7.61
C ARG A 132 -8.80 0.40 -8.17
N LEU A 133 -7.64 -0.23 -8.37
CA LEU A 133 -7.58 -1.62 -8.81
C LEU A 133 -8.13 -2.57 -7.74
N LEU A 134 -7.88 -2.30 -6.48
CA LEU A 134 -8.48 -3.07 -5.41
C LEU A 134 -10.00 -3.01 -5.49
N ASP A 135 -10.55 -1.80 -5.71
CA ASP A 135 -11.98 -1.64 -5.87
C ASP A 135 -12.49 -2.38 -7.11
N ASP A 136 -11.73 -2.31 -8.22
CA ASP A 136 -12.10 -3.03 -9.44
C ASP A 136 -12.17 -4.54 -9.19
N LEU A 137 -11.18 -5.09 -8.49
CA LEU A 137 -11.17 -6.51 -8.19
C LEU A 137 -12.40 -6.89 -7.36
N ILE A 138 -12.68 -6.13 -6.33
CA ILE A 138 -13.80 -6.41 -5.43
C ILE A 138 -15.12 -6.33 -6.17
N ALA A 139 -15.25 -5.36 -7.07
CA ALA A 139 -16.48 -5.15 -7.82
C ALA A 139 -16.63 -6.10 -9.03
N GLY A 140 -15.62 -6.93 -9.29
CA GLY A 140 -15.68 -7.86 -10.41
C GLY A 140 -15.36 -7.21 -11.76
N ARG A 141 -14.74 -6.04 -11.76
CA ARG A 141 -14.32 -5.38 -12.99
C ARG A 141 -12.93 -5.86 -13.39
N PRO A 142 -12.55 -5.73 -14.67
CA PRO A 142 -11.18 -6.10 -15.08
C PRO A 142 -10.11 -5.32 -14.32
N VAL A 143 -9.03 -5.99 -13.99
CA VAL A 143 -7.91 -5.38 -13.25
C VAL A 143 -6.70 -5.34 -14.17
N ASP A 144 -6.24 -4.12 -14.49
CA ASP A 144 -5.04 -3.93 -15.30
C ASP A 144 -3.98 -3.34 -14.39
N LYS A 145 -3.01 -4.14 -14.01
CA LYS A 145 -1.99 -3.76 -13.05
C LYS A 145 -0.87 -2.91 -13.64
N THR A 146 -0.95 -2.56 -14.92
CA THR A 146 0.06 -1.74 -15.55
C THR A 146 0.13 -0.35 -14.88
N TRP A 147 1.34 0.07 -14.56
CA TRP A 147 1.54 1.39 -13.97
C TRP A 147 2.76 2.02 -14.63
N GLY A 148 2.53 2.63 -15.79
CA GLY A 148 3.63 3.15 -16.60
C GLY A 148 4.35 4.32 -15.99
N ALA A 149 3.65 5.11 -15.18
CA ALA A 149 4.29 6.29 -14.60
C ALA A 149 5.47 5.94 -13.71
N VAL A 150 5.50 4.75 -13.20
CA VAL A 150 6.57 4.34 -12.31
C VAL A 150 7.91 4.31 -13.03
N GLU A 151 7.85 4.04 -14.30
CA GLU A 151 9.09 3.92 -15.04
C GLU A 151 9.74 5.22 -15.32
N GLU A 152 9.01 6.27 -15.24
CA GLU A 152 9.54 7.56 -15.52
C GLU A 152 10.20 8.14 -14.31
#